data_2ab9b9f55d800201fb1982c9f654729b
#
_entry.id   2ab9b9f55d800201fb1982c9f654729b
#
_cell.length_a   1.000
_cell.length_b   1.000
_cell.length_c   1.000
_cell.angle_alpha   90.00
_cell.angle_beta   90.00
_cell.angle_gamma   90.00
#
_symmetry.space_group_name_H-M   'P 1'
#
loop_
_entity.id
_entity.type
_entity.pdbx_description
1 polymer ?
#
loop_
_entity_poly.entity_id
_entity_poly.type
_entity_poly.pdbx_seq_one_letter_code
_entity_poly.pdbx_strand_id
1 'polypeptide(L)'
;YALDVLSEILSGNSSSRLDKNLIRGKQMALSTGASYDLISREMPLFSIFAMPADNVEVDAVIAELRRELKDIAENGVSAEELNRIKAQSEASEIYERDSMEAQASIIGRLEARGFEYSDEAEIRRRLKAVSVEDVQAAAQLLTDDRLATVVVMPDPKILYHPIVQAANKPQPK
;
A
#
# COMPACT_ATOMS: atom_id res chain seq x y z
N TYR A 1 -12.88 -1.33 5.80
CA TYR A 1 -13.01 -0.28 4.77
C TYR A 1 -12.02 0.85 5.02
N ALA A 2 -11.99 1.46 6.21
CA ALA A 2 -11.08 2.56 6.49
C ALA A 2 -9.59 2.18 6.39
N LEU A 3 -9.19 0.98 6.78
CA LEU A 3 -7.82 0.47 6.59
C LEU A 3 -7.46 0.30 5.11
N ASP A 4 -8.41 -0.12 4.28
CA ASP A 4 -8.21 -0.25 2.85
C ASP A 4 -7.97 1.14 2.22
N VAL A 5 -8.84 2.11 2.53
CA VAL A 5 -8.66 3.51 2.09
C VAL A 5 -7.36 4.12 2.62
N LEU A 6 -6.96 3.80 3.87
CA LEU A 6 -5.68 4.21 4.43
C LEU A 6 -4.50 3.66 3.62
N SER A 7 -4.57 2.40 3.16
CA SER A 7 -3.51 1.82 2.33
C SER A 7 -3.36 2.55 0.99
N GLU A 8 -4.48 2.95 0.38
CA GLU A 8 -4.50 3.74 -0.86
C GLU A 8 -3.94 5.16 -0.67
N ILE A 9 -4.24 5.81 0.45
CA ILE A 9 -3.67 7.13 0.79
C ILE A 9 -2.16 7.03 0.95
N LEU A 10 -1.68 5.96 1.57
CA LEU A 10 -0.25 5.74 1.77
C LEU A 10 0.46 5.38 0.46
N SER A 11 -0.11 4.50 -0.37
CA SER A 11 0.61 3.91 -1.51
C SER A 11 -0.24 3.52 -2.73
N GLY A 12 -1.42 4.10 -2.94
CA GLY A 12 -2.30 3.75 -4.07
C GLY A 12 -1.79 4.21 -5.43
N ASN A 13 -0.94 5.23 -5.48
CA ASN A 13 -0.42 5.79 -6.73
C ASN A 13 0.80 6.69 -6.48
N SER A 14 1.40 7.22 -7.58
CA SER A 14 2.57 8.12 -7.51
C SER A 14 2.34 9.44 -6.75
N SER A 15 1.11 9.81 -6.43
CA SER A 15 0.77 11.00 -5.63
C SER A 15 0.47 10.68 -4.17
N SER A 16 0.54 9.41 -3.78
CA SER A 16 0.33 8.93 -2.42
C SER A 16 1.47 9.35 -1.49
N ARG A 17 1.21 9.35 -0.19
CA ARG A 17 2.12 9.94 0.82
C ARG A 17 3.51 9.32 0.80
N LEU A 18 3.60 7.98 0.79
CA LEU A 18 4.90 7.31 0.84
C LEU A 18 5.72 7.58 -0.42
N ASP A 19 5.10 7.54 -1.61
CA ASP A 19 5.78 7.85 -2.86
C ASP A 19 6.26 9.31 -2.89
N LYS A 20 5.37 10.24 -2.53
CA LYS A 20 5.67 11.67 -2.49
C LYS A 20 6.78 12.00 -1.49
N ASN A 21 6.74 11.44 -0.28
CA ASN A 21 7.62 11.84 0.82
C ASN A 21 8.93 11.05 0.85
N LEU A 22 8.88 9.71 0.67
CA LEU A 22 10.06 8.86 0.80
C LEU A 22 10.82 8.70 -0.52
N ILE A 23 10.11 8.56 -1.66
CA ILE A 23 10.78 8.35 -2.95
C ILE A 23 11.18 9.68 -3.56
N ARG A 24 10.20 10.56 -3.86
CA ARG A 24 10.48 11.82 -4.57
C ARG A 24 10.99 12.93 -3.69
N GLY A 25 10.51 13.03 -2.45
CA GLY A 25 10.89 14.09 -1.51
C GLY A 25 12.25 13.84 -0.88
N LYS A 26 12.32 12.89 0.02
CA LYS A 26 13.55 12.59 0.80
C LYS A 26 14.52 11.67 0.07
N GLN A 27 14.11 11.01 -1.00
CA GLN A 27 14.91 10.04 -1.75
C GLN A 27 15.50 8.93 -0.86
N MET A 28 14.73 8.50 0.14
CA MET A 28 15.15 7.50 1.12
C MET A 28 14.82 6.07 0.68
N ALA A 29 13.88 5.91 -0.27
CA ALA A 29 13.44 4.60 -0.74
C ALA A 29 13.39 4.55 -2.26
N LEU A 30 13.70 3.37 -2.82
CA LEU A 30 13.55 3.05 -4.23
C LEU A 30 12.10 2.67 -4.57
N SER A 31 11.44 2.02 -3.63
CA SER A 31 10.02 1.67 -3.73
C SER A 31 9.37 1.63 -2.35
N THR A 32 8.09 1.88 -2.31
CA THR A 32 7.26 1.80 -1.11
C THR A 32 5.93 1.16 -1.46
N GLY A 33 5.26 0.59 -0.46
CA GLY A 33 3.92 0.06 -0.63
C GLY A 33 3.19 -0.04 0.70
N ALA A 34 1.87 0.01 0.62
CA ALA A 34 0.97 -0.30 1.71
C ALA A 34 -0.18 -1.14 1.17
N SER A 35 -0.69 -2.08 1.95
CA SER A 35 -1.78 -2.95 1.54
C SER A 35 -2.61 -3.44 2.71
N TYR A 36 -3.89 -3.63 2.46
CA TYR A 36 -4.84 -4.28 3.34
C TYR A 36 -5.82 -5.11 2.51
N ASP A 37 -6.00 -6.38 2.83
CA ASP A 37 -6.93 -7.24 2.08
C ASP A 37 -8.32 -7.24 2.74
N LEU A 38 -9.14 -6.28 2.34
CA LEU A 38 -10.50 -6.07 2.86
C LEU A 38 -11.40 -7.31 2.78
N ILE A 39 -11.22 -8.13 1.74
CA ILE A 39 -12.06 -9.31 1.48
C ILE A 39 -11.39 -10.63 1.86
N SER A 40 -10.39 -10.59 2.77
CA SER A 40 -9.77 -11.81 3.30
C SER A 40 -10.75 -12.66 4.09
N ARG A 41 -10.62 -13.99 4.00
CA ARG A 41 -11.39 -14.93 4.85
C ARG A 41 -10.95 -14.92 6.30
N GLU A 42 -9.68 -14.61 6.53
CA GLU A 42 -9.07 -14.56 7.85
C GLU A 42 -8.79 -13.11 8.24
N MET A 43 -8.30 -12.91 9.45
CA MET A 43 -7.95 -11.58 9.92
C MET A 43 -6.76 -11.04 9.11
N PRO A 44 -6.95 -10.05 8.24
CA PRO A 44 -5.88 -9.55 7.39
C PRO A 44 -4.90 -8.70 8.17
N LEU A 45 -3.65 -8.69 7.72
CA LEU A 45 -2.63 -7.77 8.20
C LEU A 45 -2.67 -6.48 7.39
N PHE A 46 -2.50 -5.35 8.07
CA PHE A 46 -2.11 -4.12 7.41
C PHE A 46 -0.59 -4.16 7.20
N SER A 47 -0.16 -4.15 5.96
CA SER A 47 1.25 -4.29 5.61
C SER A 47 1.78 -3.00 4.99
N ILE A 48 2.98 -2.58 5.43
CA ILE A 48 3.73 -1.50 4.80
C ILE A 48 5.13 -2.03 4.50
N PHE A 49 5.64 -1.73 3.33
CA PHE A 49 7.02 -2.07 2.97
C PHE A 49 7.73 -0.89 2.32
N ALA A 50 9.04 -0.89 2.41
CA ALA A 50 9.91 0.00 1.66
C ALA A 50 11.22 -0.71 1.31
N MET A 51 11.76 -0.40 0.14
CA MET A 51 13.12 -0.76 -0.26
C MET A 51 13.99 0.49 -0.09
N PRO A 52 14.95 0.49 0.86
CA PRO A 52 15.84 1.63 1.04
C PRO A 52 16.62 1.97 -0.25
N ALA A 53 16.87 3.25 -0.46
CA ALA A 53 17.80 3.71 -1.47
C ALA A 53 19.26 3.40 -1.07
N ASP A 54 20.18 3.43 -2.03
CA ASP A 54 21.60 3.20 -1.77
C ASP A 54 22.13 4.15 -0.69
N ASN A 55 22.88 3.60 0.25
CA ASN A 55 23.49 4.32 1.38
C ASN A 55 22.49 4.94 2.38
N VAL A 56 21.26 4.49 2.38
CA VAL A 56 20.24 4.89 3.39
C VAL A 56 20.11 3.76 4.42
N GLU A 57 20.25 4.14 5.69
CA GLU A 57 20.10 3.21 6.80
C GLU A 57 18.65 2.70 6.91
N VAL A 58 18.48 1.40 7.09
CA VAL A 58 17.17 0.74 7.19
C VAL A 58 16.34 1.35 8.32
N ASP A 59 16.95 1.60 9.47
CA ASP A 59 16.28 2.18 10.64
C ASP A 59 15.74 3.58 10.37
N ALA A 60 16.42 4.37 9.53
CA ALA A 60 15.94 5.69 9.12
C ALA A 60 14.67 5.58 8.26
N VAL A 61 14.60 4.58 7.37
CA VAL A 61 13.40 4.32 6.56
C VAL A 61 12.24 3.84 7.43
N ILE A 62 12.50 2.93 8.38
CA ILE A 62 11.49 2.45 9.34
C ILE A 62 10.94 3.61 10.16
N ALA A 63 11.81 4.47 10.67
CA ALA A 63 11.40 5.66 11.45
C ALA A 63 10.51 6.59 10.61
N GLU A 64 10.81 6.76 9.33
CA GLU A 64 10.02 7.60 8.45
C GLU A 64 8.64 6.98 8.14
N LEU A 65 8.56 5.66 7.89
CA LEU A 65 7.28 4.97 7.72
C LEU A 65 6.39 5.13 8.95
N ARG A 66 6.96 4.98 10.14
CA ARG A 66 6.25 5.21 11.41
C ARG A 66 5.79 6.65 11.56
N ARG A 67 6.63 7.61 11.14
CA ARG A 67 6.29 9.03 11.19
C ARG A 67 5.09 9.35 10.29
N GLU A 68 5.02 8.80 9.08
CA GLU A 68 3.89 8.98 8.17
C GLU A 68 2.58 8.41 8.76
N LEU A 69 2.63 7.22 9.36
CA LEU A 69 1.47 6.66 10.05
C LEU A 69 1.04 7.50 11.26
N LYS A 70 2.00 7.93 12.07
CA LYS A 70 1.75 8.76 13.24
C LYS A 70 1.14 10.10 12.86
N ASP A 71 1.62 10.73 11.78
CA ASP A 71 1.05 11.97 11.28
C ASP A 71 -0.43 11.81 10.93
N ILE A 72 -0.81 10.73 10.25
CA ILE A 72 -2.23 10.45 9.95
C ILE A 72 -3.02 10.17 11.23
N ALA A 73 -2.45 9.44 12.18
CA ALA A 73 -3.13 9.13 13.45
C ALA A 73 -3.37 10.38 14.30
N GLU A 74 -2.45 11.33 14.30
CA GLU A 74 -2.53 12.57 15.10
C GLU A 74 -3.31 13.68 14.38
N ASN A 75 -3.02 13.91 13.10
CA ASN A 75 -3.49 15.04 12.33
C ASN A 75 -4.59 14.70 11.31
N GLY A 76 -4.81 13.41 11.05
CA GLY A 76 -5.76 12.94 10.04
C GLY A 76 -5.27 13.17 8.62
N VAL A 77 -6.23 13.17 7.69
CA VAL A 77 -6.04 13.46 6.27
C VAL A 77 -6.94 14.59 5.84
N SER A 78 -6.56 15.35 4.82
CA SER A 78 -7.45 16.39 4.30
C SER A 78 -8.61 15.78 3.49
N ALA A 79 -9.75 16.49 3.48
CA ALA A 79 -10.88 16.09 2.65
C ALA A 79 -10.51 16.07 1.15
N GLU A 80 -9.63 16.96 0.71
CA GLU A 80 -9.12 17.00 -0.66
C GLU A 80 -8.31 15.73 -0.99
N GLU A 81 -7.41 15.31 -0.09
CA GLU A 81 -6.62 14.09 -0.24
C GLU A 81 -7.52 12.85 -0.34
N LEU A 82 -8.48 12.70 0.58
CA LEU A 82 -9.42 11.59 0.58
C LEU A 82 -10.29 11.58 -0.68
N ASN A 83 -10.83 12.73 -1.09
CA ASN A 83 -11.66 12.83 -2.30
C ASN A 83 -10.87 12.51 -3.56
N ARG A 84 -9.60 12.90 -3.64
CA ARG A 84 -8.72 12.56 -4.76
C ARG A 84 -8.54 11.05 -4.87
N ILE A 85 -8.26 10.36 -3.76
CA ILE A 85 -8.11 8.88 -3.75
C ILE A 85 -9.41 8.21 -4.17
N LYS A 86 -10.54 8.63 -3.63
CA LYS A 86 -11.85 8.07 -4.03
C LYS A 86 -12.15 8.26 -5.52
N ALA A 87 -11.88 9.44 -6.06
CA ALA A 87 -12.08 9.71 -7.48
C ALA A 87 -11.18 8.84 -8.38
N GLN A 88 -9.94 8.59 -7.95
CA GLN A 88 -9.02 7.70 -8.68
C GLN A 88 -9.48 6.25 -8.63
N SER A 89 -9.94 5.77 -7.48
CA SER A 89 -10.51 4.43 -7.33
C SER A 89 -11.75 4.27 -8.22
N GLU A 90 -12.65 5.25 -8.25
CA GLU A 90 -13.83 5.24 -9.14
C GLU A 90 -13.44 5.18 -10.62
N ALA A 91 -12.42 5.94 -11.02
CA ALA A 91 -11.95 5.92 -12.41
C ALA A 91 -11.38 4.55 -12.78
N SER A 92 -10.58 3.92 -11.89
CA SER A 92 -10.05 2.56 -12.09
C SER A 92 -11.18 1.53 -12.26
N GLU A 93 -12.21 1.61 -11.41
CA GLU A 93 -13.37 0.72 -11.49
C GLU A 93 -14.10 0.79 -12.84
N ILE A 94 -14.22 1.98 -13.44
CA ILE A 94 -14.86 2.15 -14.73
C ILE A 94 -14.08 1.38 -15.82
N TYR A 95 -12.75 1.48 -15.81
CA TYR A 95 -11.90 0.75 -16.75
C TYR A 95 -11.94 -0.77 -16.53
N GLU A 96 -11.99 -1.22 -15.27
CA GLU A 96 -12.08 -2.64 -14.94
C GLU A 96 -13.41 -3.26 -15.44
N ARG A 97 -14.49 -2.51 -15.45
CA ARG A 97 -15.79 -3.00 -15.95
C ARG A 97 -15.80 -3.29 -17.45
N ASP A 98 -14.95 -2.65 -18.22
CA ASP A 98 -14.85 -2.89 -19.66
C ASP A 98 -14.03 -4.15 -19.99
N SER A 99 -13.35 -4.73 -19.00
CA SER A 99 -12.53 -5.93 -19.15
C SER A 99 -13.26 -7.17 -18.64
N MET A 100 -13.54 -8.14 -19.51
CA MET A 100 -14.09 -9.45 -19.11
C MET A 100 -13.17 -10.20 -18.15
N GLU A 101 -11.84 -10.07 -18.32
CA GLU A 101 -10.85 -10.70 -17.45
C GLU A 101 -10.88 -10.09 -16.05
N ALA A 102 -10.95 -8.77 -15.94
CA ALA A 102 -11.06 -8.08 -14.66
C ALA A 102 -12.36 -8.46 -13.95
N GLN A 103 -13.50 -8.49 -14.66
CA GLN A 103 -14.77 -8.92 -14.08
C GLN A 103 -14.73 -10.38 -13.59
N ALA A 104 -14.19 -11.29 -14.38
CA ALA A 104 -14.04 -12.70 -13.99
C ALA A 104 -13.12 -12.83 -12.75
N SER A 105 -12.06 -12.03 -12.68
CA SER A 105 -11.15 -11.99 -11.53
C SER A 105 -11.85 -11.47 -10.27
N ILE A 106 -12.68 -10.44 -10.38
CA ILE A 106 -13.45 -9.89 -9.25
C ILE A 106 -14.43 -10.95 -8.74
N ILE A 107 -15.22 -11.55 -9.63
CA ILE A 107 -16.19 -12.61 -9.27
C ILE A 107 -15.46 -13.77 -8.60
N GLY A 108 -14.42 -14.32 -9.24
CA GLY A 108 -13.65 -15.45 -8.71
C GLY A 108 -13.01 -15.15 -7.36
N ARG A 109 -12.52 -13.94 -7.14
CA ARG A 109 -11.92 -13.52 -5.87
C ARG A 109 -12.94 -13.40 -4.75
N LEU A 110 -14.12 -12.85 -5.02
CA LEU A 110 -15.20 -12.74 -4.03
C LEU A 110 -15.71 -14.13 -3.64
N GLU A 111 -16.11 -14.94 -4.62
CA GLU A 111 -16.65 -16.28 -4.42
C GLU A 111 -15.64 -17.21 -3.71
N ALA A 112 -14.36 -17.19 -4.10
CA ALA A 112 -13.31 -17.97 -3.45
C ALA A 112 -13.12 -17.62 -1.98
N ARG A 113 -13.50 -16.39 -1.57
CA ARG A 113 -13.38 -15.88 -0.21
C ARG A 113 -14.67 -15.95 0.61
N GLY A 114 -15.74 -16.49 0.02
CA GLY A 114 -17.02 -16.71 0.69
C GLY A 114 -17.95 -15.50 0.66
N PHE A 115 -17.70 -14.55 -0.23
CA PHE A 115 -18.60 -13.46 -0.58
C PHE A 115 -19.38 -13.85 -1.84
N GLU A 116 -20.52 -13.22 -2.05
CA GLU A 116 -21.24 -13.31 -3.32
C GLU A 116 -20.86 -12.13 -4.23
N TYR A 117 -21.00 -12.31 -5.54
CA TYR A 117 -20.77 -11.17 -6.46
C TYR A 117 -21.69 -9.99 -6.16
N SER A 118 -22.90 -10.24 -5.66
CA SER A 118 -23.85 -9.22 -5.22
C SER A 118 -23.29 -8.32 -4.10
N ASP A 119 -22.33 -8.79 -3.30
CA ASP A 119 -21.72 -8.02 -2.22
C ASP A 119 -20.81 -6.89 -2.73
N GLU A 120 -20.36 -6.98 -3.98
CA GLU A 120 -19.47 -5.99 -4.59
C GLU A 120 -20.02 -4.57 -4.51
N ALA A 121 -21.30 -4.40 -4.81
CA ALA A 121 -21.95 -3.08 -4.77
C ALA A 121 -21.97 -2.49 -3.35
N GLU A 122 -22.19 -3.33 -2.35
CA GLU A 122 -22.19 -2.89 -0.94
C GLU A 122 -20.77 -2.58 -0.47
N ILE A 123 -19.76 -3.38 -0.84
CA ILE A 123 -18.35 -3.12 -0.54
C ILE A 123 -17.97 -1.75 -1.09
N ARG A 124 -18.27 -1.46 -2.34
CA ARG A 124 -18.01 -0.15 -2.95
C ARG A 124 -18.71 0.98 -2.23
N ARG A 125 -19.99 0.79 -1.92
CA ARG A 125 -20.77 1.81 -1.20
C ARG A 125 -20.12 2.16 0.13
N ARG A 126 -19.64 1.16 0.86
CA ARG A 126 -18.94 1.36 2.15
C ARG A 126 -17.59 2.03 1.98
N LEU A 127 -16.81 1.67 0.97
CA LEU A 127 -15.55 2.35 0.66
C LEU A 127 -15.75 3.84 0.36
N LYS A 128 -16.78 4.16 -0.44
CA LYS A 128 -17.14 5.56 -0.74
C LYS A 128 -17.62 6.34 0.48
N ALA A 129 -18.24 5.67 1.45
CA ALA A 129 -18.75 6.28 2.66
C ALA A 129 -17.68 6.56 3.72
N VAL A 130 -16.45 6.03 3.59
CA VAL A 130 -15.36 6.26 4.55
C VAL A 130 -15.07 7.76 4.67
N SER A 131 -15.09 8.27 5.89
CA SER A 131 -14.80 9.67 6.22
C SER A 131 -13.32 9.92 6.55
N VAL A 132 -12.93 11.17 6.71
CA VAL A 132 -11.58 11.53 7.17
C VAL A 132 -11.35 11.06 8.61
N GLU A 133 -12.37 11.10 9.43
CA GLU A 133 -12.37 10.62 10.83
C GLU A 133 -12.19 9.10 10.88
N ASP A 134 -12.83 8.36 9.98
CA ASP A 134 -12.68 6.90 9.88
C ASP A 134 -11.24 6.52 9.53
N VAL A 135 -10.61 7.25 8.58
CA VAL A 135 -9.21 7.04 8.19
C VAL A 135 -8.28 7.33 9.36
N GLN A 136 -8.50 8.43 10.08
CA GLN A 136 -7.72 8.77 11.26
C GLN A 136 -7.86 7.71 12.35
N ALA A 137 -9.09 7.29 12.66
CA ALA A 137 -9.36 6.22 13.62
C ALA A 137 -8.69 4.89 13.21
N ALA A 138 -8.68 4.56 11.92
CA ALA A 138 -7.99 3.38 11.41
C ALA A 138 -6.47 3.47 11.62
N ALA A 139 -5.86 4.63 11.37
CA ALA A 139 -4.43 4.85 11.62
C ALA A 139 -4.08 4.74 13.11
N GLN A 140 -4.95 5.19 14.00
CA GLN A 140 -4.78 5.06 15.47
C GLN A 140 -4.80 3.61 15.98
N LEU A 141 -5.33 2.66 15.20
CA LEU A 141 -5.27 1.22 15.52
C LEU A 141 -3.90 0.60 15.27
N LEU A 142 -3.07 1.24 14.43
CA LEU A 142 -1.76 0.75 14.01
C LEU A 142 -0.68 1.21 14.98
N THR A 143 -0.69 0.64 16.18
CA THR A 143 0.18 0.98 17.31
C THR A 143 1.43 0.09 17.35
N ASP A 144 2.50 0.58 17.99
CA ASP A 144 3.78 -0.14 18.07
C ASP A 144 3.69 -1.50 18.78
N ASP A 145 2.76 -1.67 19.72
CA ASP A 145 2.53 -2.93 20.43
C ASP A 145 1.88 -4.01 19.54
N ARG A 146 1.37 -3.65 18.38
CA ARG A 146 0.77 -4.54 17.38
C ARG A 146 1.60 -4.66 16.10
N LEU A 147 2.79 -4.09 16.11
CA LEU A 147 3.67 -4.04 14.95
C LEU A 147 4.70 -5.16 14.97
N ALA A 148 4.79 -5.91 13.87
CA ALA A 148 5.93 -6.77 13.58
C ALA A 148 6.77 -6.11 12.48
N THR A 149 8.06 -5.92 12.75
CA THR A 149 9.01 -5.39 11.75
C THR A 149 9.90 -6.52 11.25
N VAL A 150 9.95 -6.72 9.95
CA VAL A 150 10.81 -7.70 9.28
C VAL A 150 11.78 -6.96 8.37
N VAL A 151 13.06 -7.23 8.55
CA VAL A 151 14.14 -6.68 7.70
C VAL A 151 14.75 -7.82 6.91
N VAL A 152 14.74 -7.71 5.59
CA VAL A 152 15.39 -8.67 4.69
C VAL A 152 16.69 -8.05 4.21
N MET A 153 17.80 -8.62 4.64
CA MET A 153 19.13 -8.18 4.22
C MET A 153 19.62 -9.06 3.06
N PRO A 154 20.33 -8.48 2.08
CA PRO A 154 20.93 -9.28 1.03
C PRO A 154 21.99 -10.23 1.62
N ASP A 155 21.97 -11.50 1.20
CA ASP A 155 23.03 -12.45 1.56
C ASP A 155 24.32 -12.10 0.80
N PRO A 156 25.43 -11.78 1.45
CA PRO A 156 26.68 -11.48 0.79
C PRO A 156 27.16 -12.59 -0.18
N LYS A 157 26.85 -13.86 0.14
CA LYS A 157 27.20 -14.98 -0.73
C LYS A 157 26.45 -14.96 -2.05
N ILE A 158 25.19 -14.48 -2.06
CA ILE A 158 24.37 -14.34 -3.25
C ILE A 158 24.84 -13.13 -4.07
N LEU A 159 25.14 -12.01 -3.43
CA LEU A 159 25.63 -10.80 -4.09
C LEU A 159 26.91 -11.03 -4.90
N TYR A 160 27.79 -11.90 -4.41
CA TYR A 160 29.04 -12.25 -5.07
C TYR A 160 28.93 -13.46 -5.99
N HIS A 161 27.73 -14.04 -6.15
CA HIS A 161 27.55 -15.15 -7.07
C HIS A 161 27.77 -14.71 -8.53
N PRO A 162 28.54 -15.46 -9.34
CA PRO A 162 28.89 -15.05 -10.71
C PRO A 162 27.69 -14.71 -11.61
N ILE A 163 26.56 -15.38 -11.44
CA ILE A 163 25.32 -15.13 -12.19
C ILE A 163 24.78 -13.73 -11.87
N VAL A 164 24.77 -13.33 -10.60
CA VAL A 164 24.28 -12.01 -10.18
C VAL A 164 25.20 -10.90 -10.66
N GLN A 165 26.52 -11.12 -10.59
CA GLN A 165 27.50 -10.17 -11.11
C GLN A 165 27.43 -10.02 -12.64
N ALA A 166 27.14 -11.11 -13.36
CA ALA A 166 26.96 -11.05 -14.81
C ALA A 166 25.71 -10.27 -15.21
N ALA A 167 24.61 -10.38 -14.43
CA ALA A 167 23.37 -9.64 -14.67
C ALA A 167 23.51 -8.14 -14.42
N ASN A 168 24.37 -7.73 -13.49
CA ASN A 168 24.62 -6.33 -13.13
C ASN A 168 25.68 -5.61 -13.97
N LYS A 169 26.28 -6.30 -14.96
CA LYS A 169 27.20 -5.62 -15.90
C LYS A 169 26.42 -4.66 -16.80
N PRO A 170 26.90 -3.41 -16.95
CA PRO A 170 26.27 -2.49 -17.90
C PRO A 170 26.28 -3.11 -19.30
N GLN A 171 25.13 -3.13 -19.94
CA GLN A 171 24.97 -3.57 -21.31
C GLN A 171 25.78 -2.63 -22.20
N PRO A 172 26.60 -3.13 -23.15
CA PRO A 172 27.28 -2.27 -24.11
C PRO A 172 26.25 -1.49 -24.93
N LYS A 173 26.49 -0.19 -25.07
CA LYS A 173 25.65 0.72 -25.87
C LYS A 173 25.70 0.36 -27.33
#